data_da02f3ec0c08f25ae4426434a17f9b15
#
_entry.id   da02f3ec0c08f25ae4426434a17f9b15
#
_cell.length_a   1.000
_cell.length_b   1.000
_cell.length_c   1.000
_cell.angle_alpha   90.00
_cell.angle_beta   90.00
_cell.angle_gamma   90.00
#
_symmetry.space_group_name_H-M   'P 1'
#
loop_
_entity.id
_entity.type
_entity.pdbx_description
1 polymer ?
#
loop_
_entity_poly.entity_id
_entity_poly.type
_entity_poly.pdbx_seq_one_letter_code
_entity_poly.pdbx_strand_id
1 'polypeptide(L)'
;NTADSVELARHAESVGVDAIASIPPIYFHLPEYAIAKYWNDMSAAAPNTEFVIYNIPQLAGTGLTMSLLKEMLKNPNVVAVKNSSMPTQDIQMFKDAGIAARGEGNFVVFNGPDEQFVSGRVIGADGGIGGTYAVMPELYLAMNEHINKGEIEAARAIQYDADRIIYKMCEAHGNLYAVQKEILRRMYGLE
;
A
#
# COMPACT_ATOMS: atom_id res chain seq x y z
N ASN A 1 0.56 -14.52 14.07
CA ASN A 1 -0.71 -15.20 14.38
C ASN A 1 -1.78 -14.18 14.73
N THR A 2 -3.07 -14.60 14.77
CA THR A 2 -4.20 -13.67 14.98
C THR A 2 -4.15 -12.99 16.37
N ALA A 3 -3.74 -13.70 17.41
CA ALA A 3 -3.71 -13.14 18.77
C ALA A 3 -2.75 -11.94 18.86
N ASP A 4 -1.52 -12.09 18.37
CA ASP A 4 -0.52 -11.01 18.39
C ASP A 4 -0.96 -9.84 17.48
N SER A 5 -1.57 -10.12 16.33
CA SER A 5 -2.07 -9.09 15.42
C SER A 5 -3.23 -8.28 16.04
N VAL A 6 -4.11 -8.95 16.78
CA VAL A 6 -5.18 -8.31 17.55
C VAL A 6 -4.63 -7.43 18.69
N GLU A 7 -3.59 -7.89 19.39
CA GLU A 7 -2.93 -7.10 20.43
C GLU A 7 -2.27 -5.84 19.83
N LEU A 8 -1.55 -5.99 18.70
CA LEU A 8 -0.96 -4.85 17.99
C LEU A 8 -2.02 -3.86 17.49
N ALA A 9 -3.17 -4.33 17.02
CA ALA A 9 -4.27 -3.46 16.61
C ALA A 9 -4.81 -2.63 17.78
N ARG A 10 -5.04 -3.25 18.95
CA ARG A 10 -5.44 -2.53 20.17
C ARG A 10 -4.40 -1.49 20.60
N HIS A 11 -3.12 -1.87 20.53
CA HIS A 11 -2.04 -0.94 20.85
C HIS A 11 -2.04 0.24 19.90
N ALA A 12 -2.15 0.02 18.59
CA ALA A 12 -2.19 1.08 17.60
C ALA A 12 -3.34 2.07 17.87
N GLU A 13 -4.56 1.57 18.14
CA GLU A 13 -5.69 2.43 18.52
C GLU A 13 -5.38 3.21 19.80
N SER A 14 -4.78 2.57 20.81
CA SER A 14 -4.49 3.22 22.11
C SER A 14 -3.51 4.39 22.00
N VAL A 15 -2.67 4.41 20.99
CA VAL A 15 -1.72 5.51 20.73
C VAL A 15 -2.24 6.51 19.69
N GLY A 16 -3.46 6.32 19.18
CA GLY A 16 -4.16 7.29 18.36
C GLY A 16 -3.71 7.34 16.90
N VAL A 17 -3.41 6.19 16.29
CA VAL A 17 -3.16 6.15 14.84
C VAL A 17 -4.45 6.36 14.06
N ASP A 18 -4.36 6.98 12.88
CA ASP A 18 -5.51 7.21 12.00
C ASP A 18 -6.02 5.90 11.37
N ALA A 19 -5.11 5.00 11.00
CA ALA A 19 -5.45 3.74 10.37
C ALA A 19 -4.46 2.62 10.70
N ILE A 20 -4.92 1.38 10.65
CA ILE A 20 -4.09 0.18 10.70
C ILE A 20 -4.14 -0.53 9.35
N ALA A 21 -3.01 -1.12 8.94
CA ALA A 21 -2.92 -1.88 7.70
C ALA A 21 -2.41 -3.29 7.96
N SER A 22 -2.95 -4.28 7.25
CA SER A 22 -2.49 -5.67 7.39
C SER A 22 -2.45 -6.40 6.06
N ILE A 23 -1.36 -7.17 5.86
CA ILE A 23 -1.30 -8.23 4.85
C ILE A 23 -2.10 -9.44 5.33
N PRO A 24 -2.50 -10.37 4.44
CA PRO A 24 -3.06 -11.64 4.88
C PRO A 24 -2.00 -12.46 5.63
N PRO A 25 -2.41 -13.48 6.43
CA PRO A 25 -1.45 -14.40 7.03
C PRO A 25 -0.54 -15.03 5.98
N ILE A 26 0.76 -15.03 6.25
CA ILE A 26 1.79 -15.65 5.40
C ILE A 26 2.04 -17.09 5.81
N TYR A 27 2.79 -17.84 5.01
CA TYR A 27 3.21 -19.23 5.19
C TYR A 27 2.16 -20.25 4.76
N PHE A 28 0.94 -20.23 5.30
CA PHE A 28 -0.16 -21.08 4.85
C PHE A 28 -1.11 -20.31 3.95
N HIS A 29 -1.44 -20.88 2.79
CA HIS A 29 -2.49 -20.32 1.92
C HIS A 29 -3.85 -20.62 2.54
N LEU A 30 -4.43 -19.61 3.17
CA LEU A 30 -5.73 -19.71 3.80
C LEU A 30 -6.86 -19.45 2.81
N PRO A 31 -8.03 -20.08 2.99
CA PRO A 31 -9.21 -19.73 2.21
C PRO A 31 -9.71 -18.31 2.55
N GLU A 32 -10.41 -17.68 1.62
CA GLU A 32 -10.86 -16.29 1.73
C GLU A 32 -11.63 -16.00 3.03
N TYR A 33 -12.51 -16.90 3.45
CA TYR A 33 -13.27 -16.73 4.69
C TYR A 33 -12.39 -16.64 5.95
N ALA A 34 -11.27 -17.36 5.96
CA ALA A 34 -10.32 -17.33 7.08
C ALA A 34 -9.48 -16.06 7.07
N ILE A 35 -9.12 -15.55 5.87
CA ILE A 35 -8.45 -14.26 5.71
C ILE A 35 -9.39 -13.13 6.13
N ALA A 36 -10.62 -13.13 5.66
CA ALA A 36 -11.64 -12.14 6.06
C ALA A 36 -11.86 -12.14 7.58
N LYS A 37 -11.95 -13.34 8.19
CA LYS A 37 -12.05 -13.44 9.65
C LYS A 37 -10.85 -12.83 10.36
N TYR A 38 -9.61 -13.14 9.91
CA TYR A 38 -8.39 -12.61 10.48
C TYR A 38 -8.36 -11.07 10.47
N TRP A 39 -8.68 -10.44 9.32
CA TRP A 39 -8.72 -8.99 9.20
C TRP A 39 -9.86 -8.37 10.02
N ASN A 40 -11.02 -9.02 10.06
CA ASN A 40 -12.14 -8.53 10.87
C ASN A 40 -11.88 -8.66 12.39
N ASP A 41 -11.16 -9.69 12.85
CA ASP A 41 -10.74 -9.82 14.25
C ASP A 41 -9.81 -8.66 14.66
N MET A 42 -8.89 -8.24 13.77
CA MET A 42 -8.03 -7.08 14.00
C MET A 42 -8.83 -5.78 14.01
N SER A 43 -9.70 -5.56 13.02
CA SER A 43 -10.56 -4.36 12.93
C SER A 43 -11.50 -4.25 14.14
N ALA A 44 -12.07 -5.36 14.61
CA ALA A 44 -12.91 -5.37 15.79
C ALA A 44 -12.15 -5.08 17.09
N ALA A 45 -10.85 -5.30 17.12
CA ALA A 45 -9.98 -4.98 18.25
C ALA A 45 -9.58 -3.50 18.30
N ALA A 46 -9.77 -2.76 17.21
CA ALA A 46 -9.53 -1.33 17.06
C ALA A 46 -10.77 -0.67 16.39
N PRO A 47 -11.93 -0.63 17.07
CA PRO A 47 -13.21 -0.27 16.45
C PRO A 47 -13.32 1.19 16.00
N ASN A 48 -12.50 2.09 16.56
CA ASN A 48 -12.48 3.51 16.22
C ASN A 48 -11.34 3.87 15.24
N THR A 49 -10.61 2.87 14.74
CA THR A 49 -9.46 3.06 13.83
C THR A 49 -9.81 2.49 12.46
N GLU A 50 -9.51 3.24 11.41
CA GLU A 50 -9.72 2.82 10.03
C GLU A 50 -8.85 1.61 9.68
N PHE A 51 -9.36 0.74 8.78
CA PHE A 51 -8.65 -0.47 8.36
C PHE A 51 -8.30 -0.40 6.87
N VAL A 52 -7.02 -0.63 6.57
CA VAL A 52 -6.47 -0.69 5.22
C VAL A 52 -6.08 -2.11 4.88
N ILE A 53 -6.63 -2.68 3.83
CA ILE A 53 -6.18 -3.97 3.31
C ILE A 53 -4.85 -3.76 2.58
N TYR A 54 -3.80 -4.47 2.99
CA TYR A 54 -2.53 -4.44 2.29
C TYR A 54 -2.41 -5.67 1.37
N ASN A 55 -2.65 -5.45 0.08
CA ASN A 55 -2.51 -6.48 -0.95
C ASN A 55 -1.08 -6.50 -1.49
N ILE A 56 -0.33 -7.58 -1.21
CA ILE A 56 1.04 -7.82 -1.69
C ILE A 56 1.25 -9.30 -2.01
N PRO A 57 0.64 -9.81 -3.08
CA PRO A 57 0.59 -11.25 -3.36
C PRO A 57 1.97 -11.89 -3.54
N GLN A 58 2.96 -11.15 -4.05
CA GLN A 58 4.32 -11.65 -4.26
C GLN A 58 5.02 -12.07 -2.97
N LEU A 59 4.69 -11.44 -1.84
CA LEU A 59 5.27 -11.74 -0.53
C LEU A 59 4.32 -12.51 0.37
N ALA A 60 3.02 -12.23 0.28
CA ALA A 60 2.02 -12.89 1.10
C ALA A 60 1.60 -14.27 0.56
N GLY A 61 1.90 -14.56 -0.73
CA GLY A 61 1.48 -15.79 -1.38
C GLY A 61 -0.03 -15.86 -1.70
N THR A 62 -0.79 -14.84 -1.31
CA THR A 62 -2.25 -14.74 -1.54
C THR A 62 -2.59 -13.33 -1.97
N GLY A 63 -3.35 -13.22 -3.07
CA GLY A 63 -3.84 -11.94 -3.60
C GLY A 63 -5.25 -11.60 -3.11
N LEU A 64 -5.56 -10.32 -3.10
CA LEU A 64 -6.90 -9.82 -2.84
C LEU A 64 -7.79 -10.07 -4.07
N THR A 65 -8.72 -11.01 -3.95
CA THR A 65 -9.73 -11.25 -4.99
C THR A 65 -10.90 -10.28 -4.82
N MET A 66 -11.68 -10.10 -5.89
CA MET A 66 -12.91 -9.30 -5.82
C MET A 66 -13.95 -9.89 -4.86
N SER A 67 -13.97 -11.22 -4.69
CA SER A 67 -14.83 -11.91 -3.72
C SER A 67 -14.43 -11.52 -2.29
N LEU A 68 -13.15 -11.65 -1.96
CA LEU A 68 -12.62 -11.28 -0.65
C LEU A 68 -12.79 -9.78 -0.35
N LEU A 69 -12.53 -8.90 -1.33
CA LEU A 69 -12.76 -7.47 -1.15
C LEU A 69 -14.23 -7.16 -0.85
N LYS A 70 -15.17 -7.73 -1.60
CA LYS A 70 -16.62 -7.53 -1.35
C LYS A 70 -17.04 -8.01 0.03
N GLU A 71 -16.44 -9.11 0.52
CA GLU A 71 -16.69 -9.58 1.88
C GLU A 71 -16.18 -8.56 2.91
N MET A 72 -14.95 -8.07 2.72
CA MET A 72 -14.36 -7.08 3.62
C MET A 72 -15.08 -5.72 3.60
N LEU A 73 -15.64 -5.33 2.47
CA LEU A 73 -16.44 -4.10 2.36
C LEU A 73 -17.75 -4.11 3.16
N LYS A 74 -18.17 -5.26 3.71
CA LYS A 74 -19.27 -5.31 4.69
C LYS A 74 -18.87 -4.69 6.03
N ASN A 75 -17.57 -4.65 6.34
CA ASN A 75 -17.04 -3.97 7.51
C ASN A 75 -16.86 -2.47 7.22
N PRO A 76 -17.58 -1.57 7.91
CA PRO A 76 -17.53 -0.12 7.65
C PRO A 76 -16.16 0.50 7.88
N ASN A 77 -15.32 -0.08 8.73
CA ASN A 77 -13.98 0.42 9.02
C ASN A 77 -12.98 0.16 7.87
N VAL A 78 -13.32 -0.71 6.92
CA VAL A 78 -12.47 -0.94 5.74
C VAL A 78 -12.68 0.20 4.75
N VAL A 79 -11.72 1.12 4.70
CA VAL A 79 -11.80 2.37 3.92
C VAL A 79 -10.77 2.46 2.80
N ALA A 80 -9.80 1.53 2.75
CA ALA A 80 -8.75 1.61 1.75
C ALA A 80 -8.12 0.25 1.41
N VAL A 81 -7.46 0.24 0.25
CA VAL A 81 -6.52 -0.81 -0.17
C VAL A 81 -5.18 -0.17 -0.50
N LYS A 82 -4.09 -0.66 0.10
CA LYS A 82 -2.74 -0.48 -0.45
C LYS A 82 -2.48 -1.63 -1.41
N ASN A 83 -2.42 -1.33 -2.72
CA ASN A 83 -2.25 -2.34 -3.75
C ASN A 83 -0.82 -2.44 -4.24
N SER A 84 -0.12 -3.51 -3.87
CA SER A 84 1.22 -3.86 -4.35
C SER A 84 1.21 -5.05 -5.31
N SER A 85 0.04 -5.40 -5.91
CA SER A 85 0.01 -6.33 -7.04
C SER A 85 0.64 -5.71 -8.29
N MET A 86 1.13 -6.54 -9.21
CA MET A 86 1.75 -6.04 -10.44
C MET A 86 0.74 -5.54 -11.48
N PRO A 87 -0.47 -6.13 -11.65
CA PRO A 87 -1.47 -5.60 -12.57
C PRO A 87 -2.05 -4.26 -12.09
N THR A 88 -1.79 -3.18 -12.82
CA THR A 88 -2.30 -1.84 -12.47
C THR A 88 -3.82 -1.73 -12.55
N GLN A 89 -4.47 -2.55 -13.38
CA GLN A 89 -5.94 -2.63 -13.47
C GLN A 89 -6.62 -2.98 -12.15
N ASP A 90 -5.93 -3.68 -11.23
CA ASP A 90 -6.47 -4.01 -9.92
C ASP A 90 -6.82 -2.74 -9.14
N ILE A 91 -6.09 -1.65 -9.34
CA ILE A 91 -6.36 -0.35 -8.71
C ILE A 91 -7.76 0.14 -9.10
N GLN A 92 -8.09 0.14 -10.39
CA GLN A 92 -9.41 0.54 -10.87
C GLN A 92 -10.50 -0.38 -10.32
N MET A 93 -10.31 -1.71 -10.40
CA MET A 93 -11.29 -2.68 -9.95
C MET A 93 -11.60 -2.53 -8.45
N PHE A 94 -10.56 -2.33 -7.63
CA PHE A 94 -10.74 -2.13 -6.19
C PHE A 94 -11.40 -0.78 -5.88
N LYS A 95 -11.03 0.26 -6.62
CA LYS A 95 -11.64 1.59 -6.46
C LYS A 95 -13.10 1.59 -6.82
N ASP A 96 -13.49 0.99 -7.95
CA ASP A 96 -14.89 0.87 -8.36
C ASP A 96 -15.73 0.13 -7.32
N ALA A 97 -15.22 -0.99 -6.78
CA ALA A 97 -15.90 -1.73 -5.73
C ALA A 97 -16.02 -0.95 -4.41
N GLY A 98 -14.96 -0.23 -4.05
CA GLY A 98 -14.94 0.62 -2.86
C GLY A 98 -15.91 1.78 -2.96
N ILE A 99 -15.92 2.50 -4.09
CA ILE A 99 -16.87 3.60 -4.37
C ILE A 99 -18.32 3.09 -4.36
N ALA A 100 -18.57 1.94 -4.96
CA ALA A 100 -19.92 1.34 -4.94
C ALA A 100 -20.40 1.02 -3.51
N ALA A 101 -19.49 0.67 -2.60
CA ALA A 101 -19.83 0.32 -1.21
C ALA A 101 -19.86 1.53 -0.26
N ARG A 102 -19.05 2.58 -0.49
CA ARG A 102 -18.84 3.71 0.43
C ARG A 102 -19.27 5.05 -0.11
N GLY A 103 -19.49 5.18 -1.42
CA GLY A 103 -19.66 6.46 -2.10
C GLY A 103 -18.33 7.06 -2.55
N GLU A 104 -18.41 7.97 -3.50
CA GLU A 104 -17.25 8.67 -4.07
C GLU A 104 -16.55 9.48 -2.98
N GLY A 105 -15.21 9.44 -3.00
CA GLY A 105 -14.35 10.12 -2.01
C GLY A 105 -14.20 9.41 -0.66
N ASN A 106 -14.96 8.33 -0.41
CA ASN A 106 -14.92 7.63 0.88
C ASN A 106 -14.20 6.27 0.83
N PHE A 107 -13.50 5.98 -0.26
CA PHE A 107 -12.65 4.80 -0.38
C PHE A 107 -11.38 5.14 -1.15
N VAL A 108 -10.25 4.76 -0.59
CA VAL A 108 -8.92 5.11 -1.10
C VAL A 108 -8.19 3.87 -1.62
N VAL A 109 -7.52 3.99 -2.77
CA VAL A 109 -6.61 2.95 -3.26
C VAL A 109 -5.23 3.56 -3.47
N PHE A 110 -4.24 3.03 -2.75
CA PHE A 110 -2.85 3.43 -2.89
C PHE A 110 -2.09 2.51 -3.86
N ASN A 111 -1.30 3.11 -4.75
CA ASN A 111 -0.31 2.38 -5.52
C ASN A 111 0.85 1.95 -4.61
N GLY A 112 1.22 0.68 -4.66
CA GLY A 112 2.32 0.12 -3.87
C GLY A 112 3.65 0.04 -4.61
N PRO A 113 3.72 -0.52 -5.85
CA PRO A 113 4.99 -0.62 -6.57
C PRO A 113 5.55 0.74 -6.95
N ASP A 114 6.77 1.03 -6.53
CA ASP A 114 7.44 2.31 -6.72
C ASP A 114 7.65 2.63 -8.19
N GLU A 115 8.03 1.62 -8.97
CA GLU A 115 8.31 1.67 -10.41
C GLU A 115 7.04 1.86 -11.27
N GLN A 116 5.86 1.78 -10.65
CA GLN A 116 4.57 1.94 -11.30
C GLN A 116 3.77 3.14 -10.78
N PHE A 117 4.41 4.08 -10.07
CA PHE A 117 3.69 5.18 -9.44
C PHE A 117 2.89 6.01 -10.46
N VAL A 118 3.49 6.42 -11.58
CA VAL A 118 2.80 7.20 -12.61
C VAL A 118 1.64 6.42 -13.20
N SER A 119 1.85 5.15 -13.58
CA SER A 119 0.78 4.32 -14.17
C SER A 119 -0.35 4.06 -13.17
N GLY A 120 -0.02 3.82 -11.90
CA GLY A 120 -1.00 3.63 -10.84
C GLY A 120 -1.83 4.89 -10.57
N ARG A 121 -1.18 6.06 -10.53
CA ARG A 121 -1.88 7.35 -10.37
C ARG A 121 -2.79 7.66 -11.56
N VAL A 122 -2.32 7.44 -12.77
CA VAL A 122 -3.09 7.72 -14.00
C VAL A 122 -4.31 6.81 -14.12
N ILE A 123 -4.24 5.55 -13.69
CA ILE A 123 -5.41 4.65 -13.70
C ILE A 123 -6.37 4.91 -12.53
N GLY A 124 -6.03 5.77 -11.56
CA GLY A 124 -6.96 6.23 -10.54
C GLY A 124 -6.56 5.96 -9.09
N ALA A 125 -5.31 5.54 -8.79
CA ALA A 125 -4.86 5.53 -7.41
C ALA A 125 -4.90 6.93 -6.79
N ASP A 126 -5.28 7.04 -5.54
CA ASP A 126 -5.39 8.31 -4.82
C ASP A 126 -4.02 8.84 -4.38
N GLY A 127 -3.05 7.95 -4.23
CA GLY A 127 -1.68 8.26 -3.86
C GLY A 127 -0.80 7.03 -3.98
N GLY A 128 0.37 7.07 -3.35
CA GLY A 128 1.30 5.94 -3.32
C GLY A 128 1.90 5.73 -1.95
N ILE A 129 2.18 4.47 -1.61
CA ILE A 129 2.92 4.06 -0.42
C ILE A 129 4.00 3.08 -0.89
N GLY A 130 5.18 3.59 -1.15
CA GLY A 130 6.31 2.86 -1.69
C GLY A 130 7.49 2.75 -0.72
N GLY A 131 8.32 1.75 -0.95
CA GLY A 131 9.47 1.45 -0.10
C GLY A 131 10.64 2.42 -0.28
N THR A 132 10.79 3.04 -1.45
CA THR A 132 11.92 3.91 -1.78
C THR A 132 11.63 5.40 -1.58
N TYR A 133 10.41 5.77 -1.23
CA TYR A 133 10.02 7.17 -1.02
C TYR A 133 10.84 7.83 0.10
N ALA A 134 11.33 7.06 1.06
CA ALA A 134 12.14 7.58 2.17
C ALA A 134 13.48 8.21 1.73
N VAL A 135 14.04 7.77 0.60
CA VAL A 135 15.35 8.23 0.10
C VAL A 135 15.27 9.19 -1.08
N MET A 136 14.08 9.35 -1.68
CA MET A 136 13.84 10.25 -2.82
C MET A 136 12.40 10.78 -2.84
N PRO A 137 11.88 11.32 -1.71
CA PRO A 137 10.49 11.78 -1.62
C PRO A 137 10.17 12.89 -2.63
N GLU A 138 11.13 13.75 -2.94
CA GLU A 138 11.00 14.86 -3.87
C GLU A 138 10.63 14.40 -5.29
N LEU A 139 11.10 13.23 -5.73
CA LEU A 139 10.76 12.71 -7.06
C LEU A 139 9.29 12.29 -7.11
N TYR A 140 8.80 11.60 -6.07
CA TYR A 140 7.39 11.17 -6.01
C TYR A 140 6.43 12.34 -5.82
N LEU A 141 6.81 13.35 -5.04
CA LEU A 141 6.04 14.57 -4.89
C LEU A 141 5.96 15.34 -6.22
N ALA A 142 7.07 15.47 -6.93
CA ALA A 142 7.10 16.11 -8.25
C ALA A 142 6.27 15.33 -9.28
N MET A 143 6.40 14.01 -9.35
CA MET A 143 5.55 13.18 -10.21
C MET A 143 4.06 13.40 -9.91
N ASN A 144 3.69 13.41 -8.63
CA ASN A 144 2.31 13.63 -8.22
C ASN A 144 1.79 15.02 -8.61
N GLU A 145 2.62 16.05 -8.48
CA GLU A 145 2.29 17.42 -8.90
C GLU A 145 2.05 17.51 -10.41
N HIS A 146 2.95 16.93 -11.23
CA HIS A 146 2.79 16.88 -12.68
C HIS A 146 1.54 16.11 -13.11
N ILE A 147 1.23 14.97 -12.47
CA ILE A 147 0.02 14.20 -12.75
C ILE A 147 -1.23 15.04 -12.47
N ASN A 148 -1.27 15.72 -11.32
CA ASN A 148 -2.41 16.57 -10.95
C ASN A 148 -2.62 17.75 -11.92
N LYS A 149 -1.57 18.18 -12.63
CA LYS A 149 -1.62 19.20 -13.70
C LYS A 149 -1.93 18.61 -15.09
N GLY A 150 -2.01 17.29 -15.23
CA GLY A 150 -2.15 16.61 -16.52
C GLY A 150 -0.86 16.52 -17.34
N GLU A 151 0.28 16.83 -16.77
CA GLU A 151 1.60 16.85 -17.40
C GLU A 151 2.26 15.46 -17.35
N ILE A 152 1.61 14.46 -17.95
CA ILE A 152 1.98 13.03 -17.81
C ILE A 152 3.37 12.74 -18.36
N GLU A 153 3.79 13.40 -19.45
CA GLU A 153 5.13 13.21 -20.04
C GLU A 153 6.24 13.65 -19.07
N ALA A 154 6.03 14.76 -18.35
CA ALA A 154 6.97 15.24 -17.35
C ALA A 154 7.04 14.27 -16.16
N ALA A 155 5.89 13.80 -15.66
CA ALA A 155 5.84 12.80 -14.61
C ALA A 155 6.57 11.49 -15.03
N ARG A 156 6.36 11.04 -16.26
CA ARG A 156 7.01 9.83 -16.80
C ARG A 156 8.54 9.98 -16.87
N ALA A 157 9.05 11.15 -17.24
CA ALA A 157 10.49 11.40 -17.26
C ALA A 157 11.10 11.23 -15.86
N ILE A 158 10.43 11.75 -14.83
CA ILE A 158 10.87 11.61 -13.44
C ILE A 158 10.76 10.14 -12.98
N GLN A 159 9.70 9.42 -13.40
CA GLN A 159 9.57 7.98 -13.10
C GLN A 159 10.79 7.20 -13.64
N TYR A 160 11.25 7.49 -14.85
CA TYR A 160 12.43 6.84 -15.40
C TYR A 160 13.70 7.13 -14.60
N ASP A 161 13.84 8.33 -14.04
CA ASP A 161 14.95 8.64 -13.14
C ASP A 161 14.85 7.87 -11.82
N ALA A 162 13.66 7.81 -11.22
CA ALA A 162 13.42 7.03 -10.02
C ALA A 162 13.71 5.55 -10.23
N ASP A 163 13.25 4.97 -11.35
CA ASP A 163 13.48 3.55 -11.69
C ASP A 163 14.98 3.25 -11.86
N ARG A 164 15.74 4.15 -12.50
CA ARG A 164 17.19 4.00 -12.61
C ARG A 164 17.88 3.99 -11.24
N ILE A 165 17.43 4.83 -10.31
CA ILE A 165 17.94 4.85 -8.93
C ILE A 165 17.58 3.55 -8.22
N ILE A 166 16.33 3.07 -8.34
CA ILE A 166 15.87 1.81 -7.74
C ILE A 166 16.73 0.65 -8.23
N TYR A 167 16.94 0.54 -9.56
CA TYR A 167 17.75 -0.55 -10.12
C TYR A 167 19.20 -0.48 -9.63
N LYS A 168 19.77 0.71 -9.48
CA LYS A 168 21.11 0.88 -8.87
C LYS A 168 21.14 0.43 -7.40
N MET A 169 20.12 0.72 -6.64
CA MET A 169 20.03 0.23 -5.26
C MET A 169 19.88 -1.31 -5.22
N CYS A 170 19.16 -1.91 -6.17
CA CYS A 170 19.02 -3.36 -6.28
C CYS A 170 20.30 -4.07 -6.72
N GLU A 171 21.16 -3.42 -7.51
CA GLU A 171 22.48 -3.94 -7.91
C GLU A 171 23.51 -3.92 -6.76
N ALA A 172 23.28 -3.15 -5.71
CA ALA A 172 24.18 -3.04 -4.60
C ALA A 172 24.24 -4.34 -3.78
N HIS A 173 25.36 -4.52 -3.06
CA HIS A 173 25.51 -5.68 -2.19
C HIS A 173 24.59 -5.58 -0.97
N GLY A 174 23.71 -6.58 -0.81
CA GLY A 174 22.77 -6.67 0.29
C GLY A 174 21.31 -6.43 -0.08
N ASN A 175 20.48 -6.23 0.92
CA ASN A 175 19.05 -5.98 0.73
C ASN A 175 18.77 -4.51 0.39
N LEU A 176 17.81 -4.24 -0.48
CA LEU A 176 17.39 -2.89 -0.88
C LEU A 176 17.17 -1.94 0.32
N TYR A 177 16.49 -2.40 1.37
CA TYR A 177 16.23 -1.56 2.55
C TYR A 177 17.49 -1.29 3.39
N ALA A 178 18.47 -2.21 3.39
CA ALA A 178 19.76 -1.95 4.00
C ALA A 178 20.53 -0.87 3.21
N VAL A 179 20.43 -0.88 1.87
CA VAL A 179 21.02 0.17 1.02
C VAL A 179 20.38 1.52 1.30
N GLN A 180 19.04 1.58 1.43
CA GLN A 180 18.33 2.81 1.78
C GLN A 180 18.77 3.37 3.14
N LYS A 181 18.88 2.52 4.16
CA LYS A 181 19.40 2.94 5.48
C LYS A 181 20.80 3.54 5.39
N GLU A 182 21.67 2.92 4.60
CA GLU A 182 23.03 3.45 4.38
C GLU A 182 23.01 4.78 3.61
N ILE A 183 22.11 4.95 2.64
CA ILE A 183 21.91 6.24 1.96
C ILE A 183 21.49 7.31 2.97
N LEU A 184 20.46 7.04 3.78
CA LEU A 184 19.98 7.97 4.81
C LEU A 184 21.06 8.30 5.83
N ARG A 185 21.84 7.31 6.26
CA ARG A 185 22.98 7.53 7.17
C ARG A 185 24.02 8.47 6.57
N ARG A 186 24.38 8.29 5.29
CA ARG A 186 25.39 9.13 4.61
C ARG A 186 24.88 10.52 4.29
N MET A 187 23.64 10.65 3.85
CA MET A 187 23.09 11.94 3.42
C MET A 187 22.64 12.81 4.59
N TYR A 188 22.09 12.21 5.65
CA TYR A 188 21.43 12.93 6.73
C TYR A 188 21.99 12.61 8.12
N GLY A 189 22.99 11.75 8.25
CA GLY A 189 23.58 11.36 9.55
C GLY A 189 22.62 10.58 10.45
N LEU A 190 21.62 9.92 9.87
CA LEU A 190 20.67 9.08 10.64
C LEU A 190 21.36 7.77 11.06
N GLU A 191 21.18 7.37 12.32
CA GLU A 191 21.72 6.13 12.89
C GLU A 191 20.65 5.01 12.94
#